data_7dbfc714b82f3c054718dded63c86210
#
_entry.id   7dbfc714b82f3c054718dded63c86210
#
_cell.length_a   1.000
_cell.length_b   1.000
_cell.length_c   1.000
_cell.angle_alpha   90.00
_cell.angle_beta   90.00
_cell.angle_gamma   90.00
#
_symmetry.space_group_name_H-M   'P 1'
#
loop_
_entity.id
_entity.type
_entity.pdbx_description
1 polymer ?
#
loop_
_entity_poly.entity_id
_entity_poly.type
_entity_poly.pdbx_seq_one_letter_code
_entity_poly.pdbx_strand_id
1 'polypeptide(L)'
;MCSSGLGQFLDLRVAVLGNVDSGKSTLLGVLTQGELDNGRGRARLNLFRHLHEIQTGRTSSISFEILGFNSKGEVVNYSESRTAEEICESSSKMITFIDLAGHHKYLKTTIFGLTSYCPDFAMLVVSANTGIAGTTREHLGLAMALKVPIFIVVSKVDLCSRGAVDRTVRQLERLLKQPGCNKLPMGVASADDAVTAAQQFTQSAW
;
A
#
# COMPACT_ATOMS: atom_id res chain seq x y z
N MET A 1 -10.02 39.92 -15.92
CA MET A 1 -9.31 38.68 -16.21
C MET A 1 -9.05 38.00 -14.87
N CYS A 2 -10.00 37.17 -14.45
CA CYS A 2 -9.88 36.40 -13.21
C CYS A 2 -9.27 35.03 -13.58
N SER A 3 -7.98 34.83 -13.29
CA SER A 3 -7.37 33.51 -13.24
C SER A 3 -7.79 32.89 -11.92
N SER A 4 -8.92 32.20 -11.93
CA SER A 4 -9.30 31.29 -10.85
C SER A 4 -8.27 30.15 -10.83
N GLY A 5 -7.39 30.16 -9.83
CA GLY A 5 -6.53 29.03 -9.52
C GLY A 5 -7.40 27.85 -9.09
N LEU A 6 -7.80 27.04 -10.05
CA LEU A 6 -8.27 25.69 -9.80
C LEU A 6 -7.07 24.93 -9.20
N GLY A 7 -7.10 24.75 -7.88
CA GLY A 7 -6.13 23.89 -7.20
C GLY A 7 -6.15 22.55 -7.93
N GLN A 8 -5.00 22.15 -8.45
CA GLN A 8 -4.86 20.92 -9.22
C GLN A 8 -5.23 19.76 -8.29
N PHE A 9 -6.36 19.08 -8.59
CA PHE A 9 -6.76 17.87 -7.89
C PHE A 9 -5.69 16.81 -8.13
N LEU A 10 -5.10 16.31 -7.06
CA LEU A 10 -4.08 15.29 -7.13
C LEU A 10 -4.70 13.92 -6.82
N ASP A 11 -4.71 13.03 -7.80
CA ASP A 11 -5.07 11.63 -7.66
C ASP A 11 -3.82 10.76 -7.84
N LEU A 12 -3.42 10.05 -6.78
CA LEU A 12 -2.30 9.12 -6.79
C LEU A 12 -2.82 7.68 -6.75
N ARG A 13 -2.26 6.83 -7.59
CA ARG A 13 -2.57 5.40 -7.63
C ARG A 13 -1.46 4.60 -6.99
N VAL A 14 -1.81 3.81 -5.98
CA VAL A 14 -0.87 2.99 -5.22
C VAL A 14 -1.27 1.53 -5.32
N ALA A 15 -0.46 0.72 -5.99
CA ALA A 15 -0.64 -0.73 -5.99
C ALA A 15 -0.19 -1.35 -4.67
N VAL A 16 -1.01 -2.21 -4.10
CA VAL A 16 -0.72 -2.87 -2.81
C VAL A 16 -0.29 -4.31 -3.07
N LEU A 17 0.95 -4.59 -2.78
CA LEU A 17 1.64 -5.85 -3.03
C LEU A 17 2.06 -6.53 -1.71
N GLY A 18 2.35 -7.80 -1.76
CA GLY A 18 2.86 -8.56 -0.62
C GLY A 18 2.28 -9.96 -0.54
N ASN A 19 2.84 -10.78 0.33
CA ASN A 19 2.44 -12.17 0.51
C ASN A 19 1.01 -12.29 1.07
N VAL A 20 0.44 -13.49 0.98
CA VAL A 20 -0.78 -13.88 1.71
C VAL A 20 -0.56 -13.64 3.20
N ASP A 21 -1.60 -13.19 3.87
CA ASP A 21 -1.60 -12.91 5.31
C ASP A 21 -0.57 -11.85 5.77
N SER A 22 0.01 -11.06 4.86
CA SER A 22 0.89 -9.94 5.23
C SER A 22 0.13 -8.72 5.80
N GLY A 23 -1.20 -8.72 5.77
CA GLY A 23 -2.03 -7.66 6.34
C GLY A 23 -2.42 -6.53 5.36
N LYS A 24 -2.26 -6.73 4.04
CA LYS A 24 -2.62 -5.74 3.00
C LYS A 24 -4.05 -5.21 3.15
N SER A 25 -5.02 -6.08 3.02
CA SER A 25 -6.43 -5.69 3.07
C SER A 25 -6.86 -5.20 4.46
N THR A 26 -6.23 -5.69 5.54
CA THR A 26 -6.46 -5.17 6.89
C THR A 26 -5.96 -3.73 7.01
N LEU A 27 -4.75 -3.44 6.51
CA LEU A 27 -4.19 -2.09 6.50
C LEU A 27 -5.08 -1.12 5.69
N LEU A 28 -5.50 -1.53 4.49
CA LEU A 28 -6.42 -0.73 3.68
C LEU A 28 -7.76 -0.51 4.38
N GLY A 29 -8.32 -1.54 5.02
CA GLY A 29 -9.55 -1.41 5.78
C GLY A 29 -9.44 -0.38 6.91
N VAL A 30 -8.33 -0.37 7.64
CA VAL A 30 -8.08 0.63 8.69
C VAL A 30 -7.99 2.04 8.09
N LEU A 31 -7.25 2.22 7.01
CA LEU A 31 -7.05 3.54 6.39
C LEU A 31 -8.34 4.11 5.80
N THR A 32 -9.11 3.26 5.12
CA THR A 32 -10.31 3.71 4.37
C THR A 32 -11.56 3.78 5.22
N GLN A 33 -11.68 2.91 6.24
CA GLN A 33 -12.84 2.90 7.13
C GLN A 33 -12.63 3.72 8.42
N GLY A 34 -11.39 4.06 8.76
CA GLY A 34 -11.06 4.83 9.97
C GLY A 34 -11.17 4.03 11.29
N GLU A 35 -11.47 2.74 11.23
CA GLU A 35 -11.57 1.86 12.40
C GLU A 35 -10.33 0.98 12.55
N LEU A 36 -9.78 0.93 13.76
CA LEU A 36 -8.66 0.02 14.06
C LEU A 36 -9.11 -1.44 13.99
N ASP A 37 -8.21 -2.31 13.55
CA ASP A 37 -8.46 -3.75 13.54
C ASP A 37 -8.48 -4.33 14.97
N ASN A 38 -9.29 -5.33 15.18
CA ASN A 38 -9.39 -6.05 16.46
C ASN A 38 -8.30 -7.12 16.65
N GLY A 39 -7.27 -7.15 15.82
CA GLY A 39 -6.23 -8.18 15.79
C GLY A 39 -6.63 -9.48 15.10
N ARG A 40 -7.87 -9.59 14.63
CA ARG A 40 -8.43 -10.77 13.93
C ARG A 40 -8.84 -10.50 12.49
N GLY A 41 -8.53 -9.31 11.97
CA GLY A 41 -8.81 -8.93 10.59
C GLY A 41 -10.23 -8.45 10.34
N ARG A 42 -10.91 -7.90 11.34
CA ARG A 42 -12.25 -7.31 11.19
C ARG A 42 -12.25 -6.17 10.17
N ALA A 43 -11.23 -5.31 10.19
CA ALA A 43 -11.15 -4.17 9.31
C ALA A 43 -11.18 -4.53 7.81
N ARG A 44 -10.68 -5.70 7.43
CA ARG A 44 -10.67 -6.17 6.02
C ARG A 44 -12.03 -6.68 5.53
N LEU A 45 -12.98 -7.01 6.43
CA LEU A 45 -14.26 -7.62 6.04
C LEU A 45 -15.07 -6.69 5.12
N ASN A 46 -14.97 -5.39 5.33
CA ASN A 46 -15.67 -4.39 4.53
C ASN A 46 -15.11 -4.26 3.09
N LEU A 47 -13.90 -4.78 2.84
CA LEU A 47 -13.26 -4.74 1.53
C LEU A 47 -13.56 -5.98 0.67
N PHE A 48 -14.01 -7.07 1.26
CA PHE A 48 -14.27 -8.30 0.54
C PHE A 48 -15.56 -8.21 -0.26
N ARG A 49 -15.49 -8.59 -1.53
CA ARG A 49 -16.61 -8.55 -2.48
C ARG A 49 -17.26 -9.91 -2.71
N HIS A 50 -16.52 -10.98 -2.44
CA HIS A 50 -16.97 -12.35 -2.70
C HIS A 50 -17.09 -13.16 -1.43
N LEU A 51 -18.12 -14.03 -1.36
CA LEU A 51 -18.37 -14.87 -0.20
C LEU A 51 -17.15 -15.75 0.18
N HIS A 52 -16.45 -16.29 -0.81
CA HIS A 52 -15.25 -17.09 -0.58
C HIS A 52 -14.09 -16.28 0.02
N GLU A 53 -13.99 -14.98 -0.28
CA GLU A 53 -13.01 -14.08 0.33
C GLU A 53 -13.29 -13.87 1.81
N ILE A 54 -14.58 -13.71 2.17
CA ILE A 54 -15.01 -13.62 3.57
C ILE A 54 -14.69 -14.92 4.31
N GLN A 55 -14.99 -16.07 3.70
CA GLN A 55 -14.76 -17.39 4.31
C GLN A 55 -13.27 -17.73 4.47
N THR A 56 -12.46 -17.39 3.48
CA THR A 56 -11.01 -17.70 3.50
C THR A 56 -10.17 -16.60 4.11
N GLY A 57 -10.71 -15.38 4.24
CA GLY A 57 -9.97 -14.20 4.66
C GLY A 57 -8.90 -13.75 3.64
N ARG A 58 -9.04 -14.12 2.36
CA ARG A 58 -8.04 -13.87 1.31
C ARG A 58 -8.65 -13.17 0.11
N THR A 59 -7.96 -12.14 -0.37
CA THR A 59 -8.31 -11.41 -1.59
C THR A 59 -7.99 -12.27 -2.81
N SER A 60 -8.93 -12.40 -3.73
CA SER A 60 -8.79 -13.14 -4.99
C SER A 60 -8.96 -12.25 -6.22
N SER A 61 -9.61 -11.12 -6.07
CA SER A 61 -9.90 -10.15 -7.13
C SER A 61 -9.12 -8.84 -6.90
N ILE A 62 -9.07 -8.00 -7.92
CA ILE A 62 -8.58 -6.63 -7.80
C ILE A 62 -9.69 -5.78 -7.20
N SER A 63 -9.39 -5.04 -6.14
CA SER A 63 -10.30 -4.04 -5.59
C SER A 63 -9.64 -2.66 -5.55
N PHE A 64 -10.48 -1.63 -5.58
CA PHE A 64 -10.07 -0.24 -5.51
C PHE A 64 -10.63 0.35 -4.23
N GLU A 65 -9.74 0.97 -3.46
CA GLU A 65 -10.07 1.62 -2.21
C GLU A 65 -9.56 3.06 -2.25
N ILE A 66 -10.34 3.99 -1.73
CA ILE A 66 -10.01 5.42 -1.79
C ILE A 66 -9.77 6.00 -0.41
N LEU A 67 -8.82 6.91 -0.35
CA LEU A 67 -8.50 7.72 0.81
C LEU A 67 -8.31 9.16 0.37
N GLY A 68 -9.14 10.06 0.89
CA GLY A 68 -9.08 11.47 0.58
C GLY A 68 -8.34 12.29 1.62
N PHE A 69 -7.90 13.48 1.22
CA PHE A 69 -7.35 14.51 2.09
C PHE A 69 -7.94 15.85 1.68
N ASN A 70 -8.49 16.59 2.65
CA ASN A 70 -9.03 17.93 2.40
C ASN A 70 -7.91 18.96 2.21
N SER A 71 -8.27 20.21 1.99
CA SER A 71 -7.32 21.32 1.79
C SER A 71 -6.43 21.60 3.00
N LYS A 72 -6.83 21.15 4.19
CA LYS A 72 -6.05 21.27 5.43
C LYS A 72 -5.11 20.07 5.65
N GLY A 73 -5.20 19.03 4.82
CA GLY A 73 -4.44 17.79 4.99
C GLY A 73 -5.07 16.79 5.96
N GLU A 74 -6.33 17.01 6.37
CA GLU A 74 -7.07 16.09 7.22
C GLU A 74 -7.61 14.93 6.36
N VAL A 75 -7.64 13.74 6.95
CA VAL A 75 -8.12 12.51 6.28
C VAL A 75 -9.63 12.58 6.05
N VAL A 76 -10.05 12.23 4.84
CA VAL A 76 -11.44 12.06 4.43
C VAL A 76 -11.63 10.61 4.00
N ASN A 77 -12.40 9.85 4.75
CA ASN A 77 -12.64 8.42 4.50
C ASN A 77 -14.07 8.01 4.87
N TYR A 78 -14.37 6.73 4.82
CA TYR A 78 -15.70 6.19 5.12
C TYR A 78 -16.09 6.24 6.61
N SER A 79 -15.24 6.75 7.51
CA SER A 79 -15.64 7.01 8.91
C SER A 79 -16.62 8.17 9.02
N GLU A 80 -16.51 9.15 8.13
CA GLU A 80 -17.35 10.36 8.13
C GLU A 80 -18.24 10.46 6.88
N SER A 81 -17.81 9.87 5.77
CA SER A 81 -18.52 9.89 4.48
C SER A 81 -19.16 8.55 4.19
N ARG A 82 -20.36 8.57 3.60
CA ARG A 82 -21.12 7.34 3.29
C ARG A 82 -20.84 6.79 1.90
N THR A 83 -20.46 7.65 0.97
CA THR A 83 -20.25 7.30 -0.43
C THR A 83 -18.88 7.75 -0.93
N ALA A 84 -18.41 7.13 -2.01
CA ALA A 84 -17.17 7.51 -2.67
C ALA A 84 -17.25 8.93 -3.25
N GLU A 85 -18.43 9.33 -3.72
CA GLU A 85 -18.69 10.67 -4.26
C GLU A 85 -18.48 11.73 -3.19
N GLU A 86 -19.02 11.52 -1.98
CA GLU A 86 -18.83 12.44 -0.85
C GLU A 86 -17.34 12.59 -0.48
N ILE A 87 -16.57 11.48 -0.50
CA ILE A 87 -15.12 11.52 -0.26
C ILE A 87 -14.43 12.35 -1.34
N CYS A 88 -14.77 12.12 -2.62
CA CYS A 88 -14.19 12.85 -3.75
C CYS A 88 -14.50 14.36 -3.66
N GLU A 89 -15.74 14.74 -3.40
CA GLU A 89 -16.18 16.14 -3.30
C GLU A 89 -15.52 16.89 -2.13
N SER A 90 -15.29 16.19 -1.03
CA SER A 90 -14.69 16.75 0.19
C SER A 90 -13.16 16.77 0.16
N SER A 91 -12.54 16.16 -0.85
CA SER A 91 -11.09 15.99 -0.95
C SER A 91 -10.47 16.94 -1.97
N SER A 92 -9.30 17.49 -1.65
CA SER A 92 -8.43 18.20 -2.59
C SER A 92 -7.32 17.31 -3.15
N LYS A 93 -7.00 16.22 -2.43
CA LYS A 93 -6.05 15.18 -2.84
C LYS A 93 -6.67 13.82 -2.55
N MET A 94 -6.42 12.85 -3.41
CA MET A 94 -6.93 11.50 -3.24
C MET A 94 -5.84 10.46 -3.53
N ILE A 95 -5.89 9.36 -2.79
CA ILE A 95 -5.09 8.17 -3.06
C ILE A 95 -6.06 7.04 -3.39
N THR A 96 -5.89 6.44 -4.56
CA THR A 96 -6.58 5.24 -4.97
C THR A 96 -5.66 4.05 -4.74
N PHE A 97 -5.98 3.19 -3.79
CA PHE A 97 -5.29 1.93 -3.56
C PHE A 97 -5.85 0.85 -4.48
N ILE A 98 -4.95 0.11 -5.13
CA ILE A 98 -5.26 -1.06 -5.95
C ILE A 98 -4.84 -2.29 -5.15
N ASP A 99 -5.80 -2.93 -4.44
CA ASP A 99 -5.51 -4.13 -3.65
C ASP A 99 -5.37 -5.33 -4.57
N LEU A 100 -4.19 -5.94 -4.56
CA LEU A 100 -3.83 -7.07 -5.39
C LEU A 100 -3.67 -8.34 -4.56
N ALA A 101 -4.10 -9.47 -5.12
CA ALA A 101 -4.01 -10.75 -4.45
C ALA A 101 -2.56 -11.13 -4.11
N GLY A 102 -2.35 -11.58 -2.87
CA GLY A 102 -1.02 -11.95 -2.39
C GLY A 102 -0.61 -13.40 -2.67
N HIS A 103 -1.50 -14.23 -3.19
CA HIS A 103 -1.22 -15.64 -3.44
C HIS A 103 -0.63 -15.86 -4.83
N HIS A 104 0.45 -16.67 -4.93
CA HIS A 104 1.14 -16.94 -6.20
C HIS A 104 0.20 -17.46 -7.32
N LYS A 105 -0.89 -18.16 -6.96
CA LYS A 105 -1.92 -18.61 -7.90
C LYS A 105 -2.54 -17.45 -8.70
N TYR A 106 -2.57 -16.25 -8.12
CA TYR A 106 -3.15 -15.05 -8.73
C TYR A 106 -2.09 -14.10 -9.32
N LEU A 107 -0.87 -14.57 -9.55
CA LEU A 107 0.24 -13.75 -10.07
C LEU A 107 -0.13 -13.06 -11.40
N LYS A 108 -0.88 -13.76 -12.29
CA LYS A 108 -1.37 -13.16 -13.54
C LYS A 108 -2.28 -11.96 -13.30
N THR A 109 -3.14 -12.03 -12.27
CA THR A 109 -4.02 -10.93 -11.88
C THR A 109 -3.20 -9.76 -11.32
N THR A 110 -2.13 -10.06 -10.57
CA THR A 110 -1.20 -9.04 -10.06
C THR A 110 -0.46 -8.33 -11.19
N ILE A 111 0.05 -9.07 -12.17
CA ILE A 111 0.68 -8.50 -13.37
C ILE A 111 -0.31 -7.62 -14.12
N PHE A 112 -1.52 -8.11 -14.35
CA PHE A 112 -2.59 -7.34 -15.01
C PHE A 112 -2.88 -6.03 -14.25
N GLY A 113 -3.01 -6.07 -12.91
CA GLY A 113 -3.25 -4.89 -12.10
C GLY A 113 -2.14 -3.85 -12.21
N LEU A 114 -0.88 -4.28 -12.20
CA LEU A 114 0.27 -3.38 -12.33
C LEU A 114 0.40 -2.79 -13.75
N THR A 115 0.07 -3.55 -14.78
CA THR A 115 0.21 -3.10 -16.19
C THR A 115 -0.97 -2.28 -16.67
N SER A 116 -2.21 -2.66 -16.30
CA SER A 116 -3.42 -2.03 -16.81
C SER A 116 -3.81 -0.77 -16.07
N TYR A 117 -3.53 -0.69 -14.77
CA TYR A 117 -3.92 0.47 -13.94
C TYR A 117 -2.81 1.48 -13.74
N CYS A 118 -1.61 1.22 -14.23
CA CYS A 118 -0.47 2.14 -14.25
C CYS A 118 -0.31 2.88 -12.91
N PRO A 119 -0.04 2.17 -11.79
CA PRO A 119 0.11 2.81 -10.50
C PRO A 119 1.33 3.74 -10.48
N ASP A 120 1.22 4.85 -9.77
CA ASP A 120 2.33 5.80 -9.56
C ASP A 120 3.35 5.22 -8.59
N PHE A 121 2.89 4.43 -7.61
CA PHE A 121 3.72 3.80 -6.58
C PHE A 121 3.23 2.38 -6.29
N ALA A 122 4.13 1.56 -5.76
CA ALA A 122 3.80 0.26 -5.20
C ALA A 122 4.13 0.22 -3.70
N MET A 123 3.14 -0.11 -2.89
CA MET A 123 3.29 -0.39 -1.47
C MET A 123 3.47 -1.89 -1.27
N LEU A 124 4.67 -2.32 -0.90
CA LEU A 124 4.97 -3.72 -0.59
C LEU A 124 4.81 -3.97 0.91
N VAL A 125 3.79 -4.74 1.29
CA VAL A 125 3.51 -5.07 2.70
C VAL A 125 4.19 -6.38 3.07
N VAL A 126 5.09 -6.32 4.03
CA VAL A 126 5.89 -7.47 4.54
C VAL A 126 5.60 -7.68 6.00
N SER A 127 5.12 -8.87 6.35
CA SER A 127 4.85 -9.20 7.75
C SER A 127 6.15 -9.51 8.50
N ALA A 128 6.36 -8.88 9.67
CA ALA A 128 7.55 -9.06 10.48
C ALA A 128 7.72 -10.50 10.99
N ASN A 129 6.62 -11.23 11.22
CA ASN A 129 6.66 -12.60 11.72
C ASN A 129 7.00 -13.63 10.63
N THR A 130 6.61 -13.38 9.38
CA THR A 130 6.87 -14.28 8.26
C THR A 130 8.18 -13.92 7.53
N GLY A 131 8.54 -12.63 7.57
CA GLY A 131 9.69 -12.12 6.84
C GLY A 131 9.50 -12.14 5.32
N ILE A 132 10.61 -12.27 4.58
CA ILE A 132 10.61 -12.25 3.13
C ILE A 132 10.24 -13.63 2.60
N ALA A 133 9.01 -13.76 2.09
CA ALA A 133 8.55 -14.96 1.39
C ALA A 133 8.92 -14.94 -0.10
N GLY A 134 8.75 -16.08 -0.80
CA GLY A 134 8.96 -16.18 -2.25
C GLY A 134 8.13 -15.16 -3.03
N THR A 135 6.84 -15.05 -2.71
CA THR A 135 5.90 -14.10 -3.33
C THR A 135 6.33 -12.64 -3.11
N THR A 136 6.95 -12.31 -1.97
CA THR A 136 7.50 -10.97 -1.72
C THR A 136 8.58 -10.62 -2.74
N ARG A 137 9.46 -11.57 -3.07
CA ARG A 137 10.52 -11.40 -4.08
C ARG A 137 9.94 -11.28 -5.49
N GLU A 138 8.93 -12.08 -5.81
CA GLU A 138 8.23 -12.03 -7.10
C GLU A 138 7.55 -10.66 -7.30
N HIS A 139 6.83 -10.17 -6.31
CA HIS A 139 6.16 -8.87 -6.36
C HIS A 139 7.18 -7.72 -6.46
N LEU A 140 8.28 -7.79 -5.70
CA LEU A 140 9.36 -6.82 -5.83
C LEU A 140 9.96 -6.83 -7.24
N GLY A 141 10.25 -8.01 -7.78
CA GLY A 141 10.78 -8.17 -9.14
C GLY A 141 9.84 -7.62 -10.21
N LEU A 142 8.52 -7.83 -10.08
CA LEU A 142 7.52 -7.27 -10.99
C LEU A 142 7.48 -5.74 -10.96
N ALA A 143 7.45 -5.14 -9.77
CA ALA A 143 7.44 -3.69 -9.65
C ALA A 143 8.73 -3.06 -10.20
N MET A 144 9.87 -3.73 -9.98
CA MET A 144 11.15 -3.31 -10.55
C MET A 144 11.17 -3.41 -12.08
N ALA A 145 10.68 -4.52 -12.65
CA ALA A 145 10.60 -4.72 -14.10
C ALA A 145 9.71 -3.69 -14.79
N LEU A 146 8.64 -3.29 -14.12
CA LEU A 146 7.69 -2.28 -14.60
C LEU A 146 8.11 -0.84 -14.23
N LYS A 147 9.26 -0.68 -13.57
CA LYS A 147 9.79 0.63 -13.12
C LYS A 147 8.82 1.41 -12.23
N VAL A 148 8.00 0.72 -11.46
CA VAL A 148 7.11 1.36 -10.49
C VAL A 148 7.91 1.65 -9.22
N PRO A 149 7.97 2.90 -8.75
CA PRO A 149 8.62 3.26 -7.49
C PRO A 149 8.00 2.52 -6.31
N ILE A 150 8.82 2.00 -5.37
CA ILE A 150 8.38 1.13 -4.27
C ILE A 150 8.66 1.78 -2.92
N PHE A 151 7.69 1.68 -2.02
CA PHE A 151 7.94 1.80 -0.59
C PHE A 151 7.45 0.55 0.16
N ILE A 152 8.07 0.25 1.30
CA ILE A 152 7.82 -1.00 2.03
C ILE A 152 7.22 -0.68 3.39
N VAL A 153 6.16 -1.41 3.73
CA VAL A 153 5.52 -1.37 5.05
C VAL A 153 5.78 -2.69 5.76
N VAL A 154 6.47 -2.63 6.90
CA VAL A 154 6.66 -3.79 7.77
C VAL A 154 5.50 -3.85 8.74
N SER A 155 4.65 -4.86 8.58
CA SER A 155 3.42 -5.05 9.34
C SER A 155 3.58 -6.08 10.48
N LYS A 156 2.58 -6.15 11.36
CA LYS A 156 2.48 -7.13 12.46
C LYS A 156 3.70 -7.11 13.41
N VAL A 157 4.22 -5.92 13.65
CA VAL A 157 5.38 -5.72 14.53
C VAL A 157 5.05 -6.00 15.99
N ASP A 158 3.79 -5.85 16.37
CA ASP A 158 3.20 -6.18 17.67
C ASP A 158 3.22 -7.68 18.00
N LEU A 159 3.22 -8.54 16.96
CA LEU A 159 3.25 -9.99 17.11
C LEU A 159 4.67 -10.57 17.22
N CYS A 160 5.68 -9.72 17.17
CA CYS A 160 7.08 -10.14 17.07
C CYS A 160 7.96 -9.51 18.15
N SER A 161 9.05 -10.21 18.51
CA SER A 161 10.12 -9.60 19.28
C SER A 161 10.83 -8.52 18.44
N ARG A 162 11.35 -7.48 19.10
CA ARG A 162 12.11 -6.40 18.46
C ARG A 162 13.24 -6.94 17.56
N GLY A 163 13.95 -7.98 18.02
CA GLY A 163 15.01 -8.63 17.24
C GLY A 163 14.51 -9.34 15.98
N ALA A 164 13.24 -9.80 15.93
CA ALA A 164 12.65 -10.37 14.72
C ALA A 164 12.32 -9.26 13.70
N VAL A 165 11.78 -8.15 14.17
CA VAL A 165 11.52 -6.96 13.33
C VAL A 165 12.82 -6.45 12.72
N ASP A 166 13.86 -6.21 13.53
CA ASP A 166 15.18 -5.74 13.07
C ASP A 166 15.82 -6.69 12.06
N ARG A 167 15.62 -7.99 12.23
CA ARG A 167 16.11 -9.01 11.30
C ARG A 167 15.40 -8.90 9.95
N THR A 168 14.09 -8.74 9.96
CA THR A 168 13.30 -8.56 8.75
C THR A 168 13.69 -7.29 8.00
N VAL A 169 13.85 -6.17 8.70
CA VAL A 169 14.30 -4.91 8.12
C VAL A 169 15.67 -5.06 7.48
N ARG A 170 16.66 -5.64 8.19
CA ARG A 170 17.99 -5.90 7.63
C ARG A 170 17.98 -6.82 6.40
N GLN A 171 17.08 -7.81 6.37
CA GLN A 171 16.93 -8.67 5.20
C GLN A 171 16.35 -7.90 4.01
N LEU A 172 15.38 -7.02 4.22
CA LEU A 172 14.83 -6.14 3.19
C LEU A 172 15.88 -5.18 2.63
N GLU A 173 16.65 -4.54 3.49
CA GLU A 173 17.76 -3.67 3.08
C GLU A 173 18.78 -4.40 2.20
N ARG A 174 19.16 -5.63 2.61
CA ARG A 174 20.07 -6.47 1.81
C ARG A 174 19.46 -6.83 0.45
N LEU A 175 18.17 -7.16 0.41
CA LEU A 175 17.47 -7.51 -0.82
C LEU A 175 17.44 -6.32 -1.79
N LEU A 176 17.14 -5.12 -1.29
CA LEU A 176 17.08 -3.90 -2.11
C LEU A 176 18.45 -3.49 -2.67
N LYS A 177 19.52 -3.79 -1.93
CA LYS A 177 20.92 -3.50 -2.36
C LYS A 177 21.49 -4.54 -3.31
N GLN A 178 20.82 -5.67 -3.55
CA GLN A 178 21.31 -6.72 -4.45
C GLN A 178 21.43 -6.23 -5.90
N PRO A 179 22.38 -6.78 -6.68
CA PRO A 179 22.44 -6.57 -8.13
C PRO A 179 21.08 -6.89 -8.77
N GLY A 180 20.58 -5.97 -9.57
CA GLY A 180 19.24 -6.06 -10.18
C GLY A 180 18.17 -5.21 -9.48
N CYS A 181 18.28 -4.94 -8.17
CA CYS A 181 17.46 -3.93 -7.51
C CYS A 181 18.13 -2.57 -7.47
N ASN A 182 19.38 -2.51 -7.01
CA ASN A 182 20.21 -1.29 -6.91
C ASN A 182 19.50 -0.10 -6.27
N LYS A 183 18.73 -0.33 -5.21
CA LYS A 183 18.00 0.71 -4.48
C LYS A 183 18.70 1.01 -3.15
N LEU A 184 18.72 2.28 -2.78
CA LEU A 184 19.18 2.72 -1.47
C LEU A 184 17.97 2.79 -0.52
N PRO A 185 17.85 1.85 0.43
CA PRO A 185 16.75 1.90 1.37
C PRO A 185 16.92 3.05 2.36
N MET A 186 15.87 3.80 2.58
CA MET A 186 15.78 4.82 3.62
C MET A 186 14.73 4.37 4.64
N GLY A 187 15.16 4.27 5.90
CA GLY A 187 14.25 3.97 7.01
C GLY A 187 13.41 5.20 7.36
N VAL A 188 12.12 4.99 7.56
CA VAL A 188 11.16 6.03 7.96
C VAL A 188 10.61 5.65 9.34
N ALA A 189 10.96 6.41 10.36
CA ALA A 189 10.52 6.20 11.75
C ALA A 189 9.74 7.38 12.32
N SER A 190 9.80 8.54 11.66
CA SER A 190 9.13 9.77 12.08
C SER A 190 8.41 10.44 10.90
N ALA A 191 7.56 11.42 11.21
CA ALA A 191 6.91 12.25 10.19
C ALA A 191 7.93 13.04 9.35
N ASP A 192 9.00 13.54 9.99
CA ASP A 192 10.07 14.28 9.29
C ASP A 192 10.84 13.38 8.33
N ASP A 193 11.10 12.12 8.73
CA ASP A 193 11.70 11.12 7.83
C ASP A 193 10.80 10.87 6.62
N ALA A 194 9.47 10.80 6.84
CA ALA A 194 8.51 10.59 5.77
C ALA A 194 8.52 11.74 4.76
N VAL A 195 8.58 12.99 5.22
CA VAL A 195 8.68 14.18 4.36
C VAL A 195 9.98 14.14 3.56
N THR A 196 11.12 13.86 4.22
CA THR A 196 12.42 13.76 3.58
C THR A 196 12.45 12.64 2.53
N ALA A 197 11.91 11.46 2.87
CA ALA A 197 11.80 10.35 1.95
C ALA A 197 10.93 10.70 0.73
N ALA A 198 9.79 11.35 0.94
CA ALA A 198 8.91 11.76 -0.15
C ALA A 198 9.59 12.74 -1.12
N GLN A 199 10.37 13.68 -0.62
CA GLN A 199 11.15 14.60 -1.45
C GLN A 199 12.22 13.87 -2.29
N GLN A 200 12.95 12.94 -1.67
CA GLN A 200 13.95 12.13 -2.37
C GLN A 200 13.31 11.17 -3.38
N PHE A 201 12.12 10.63 -3.08
CA PHE A 201 11.39 9.73 -3.94
C PHE A 201 11.00 10.40 -5.27
N THR A 202 10.61 11.67 -5.23
CA THR A 202 10.28 12.44 -6.44
C THR A 202 11.50 12.81 -7.27
N GLN A 203 12.69 12.94 -6.65
CA GLN A 203 13.93 13.28 -7.34
C GLN A 203 14.67 12.08 -7.92
N SER A 204 14.49 10.88 -7.36
CA SER A 204 15.24 9.66 -7.70
C SER A 204 14.41 8.61 -8.44
N ALA A 205 13.32 8.99 -9.07
CA ALA A 205 12.41 8.10 -9.79
C ALA A 205 12.97 7.47 -11.08
N TRP A 206 14.30 7.46 -11.24
CA TRP A 206 15.00 6.90 -12.43
C TRP A 206 16.08 5.90 -12.05
#